data_7253546a3f8e059a704b0a42fc876fed
#
_entry.id   7253546a3f8e059a704b0a42fc876fed
#
_cell.length_a   1.000
_cell.length_b   1.000
_cell.length_c   1.000
_cell.angle_alpha   90.00
_cell.angle_beta   90.00
_cell.angle_gamma   90.00
#
_symmetry.space_group_name_H-M   'P 1'
#
loop_
_entity.id
_entity.type
_entity.pdbx_description
1 polymer ?
#
loop_
_entity_poly.entity_id
_entity_poly.type
_entity_poly.pdbx_seq_one_letter_code
_entity_poly.pdbx_strand_id
1 'polypeptide(L)'
;MRHRRVAVLLAMFGLLSADARAHDWYPLECCSGQDCAPADSVERRPDGSYFVTARGLSAVIPPDYALWRKSPDGQIHVCIRRLRSGGEYLVCAFRGPGV
;
A
#
# COMPACT_ATOMS: atom_id res chain seq x y z
N MET A 1 -30.69 0.58 -32.93
CA MET A 1 -30.14 1.75 -32.26
C MET A 1 -30.29 1.75 -30.75
N ARG A 2 -31.43 1.33 -30.23
CA ARG A 2 -31.64 1.29 -28.75
C ARG A 2 -30.79 0.29 -28.02
N HIS A 3 -30.36 -0.78 -28.66
CA HIS A 3 -29.56 -1.85 -28.04
C HIS A 3 -28.12 -1.44 -27.77
N ARG A 4 -27.57 -0.47 -28.47
CA ARG A 4 -26.20 -0.02 -28.30
C ARG A 4 -25.97 0.71 -26.97
N ARG A 5 -27.00 1.41 -26.46
CA ARG A 5 -26.89 2.17 -25.22
C ARG A 5 -26.82 1.27 -23.99
N VAL A 6 -27.50 0.16 -24.02
CA VAL A 6 -27.50 -0.81 -22.90
C VAL A 6 -26.16 -1.50 -22.77
N ALA A 7 -25.52 -1.84 -23.89
CA ALA A 7 -24.21 -2.49 -23.86
C ALA A 7 -23.11 -1.62 -23.26
N VAL A 8 -23.14 -0.32 -23.50
CA VAL A 8 -22.15 0.62 -22.96
C VAL A 8 -22.24 0.73 -21.43
N LEU A 9 -23.46 0.74 -20.90
CA LEU A 9 -23.68 0.80 -19.45
C LEU A 9 -23.12 -0.41 -18.72
N LEU A 10 -23.27 -1.61 -19.27
CA LEU A 10 -22.76 -2.83 -18.67
C LEU A 10 -21.24 -2.86 -18.62
N ALA A 11 -20.56 -2.29 -19.60
CA ALA A 11 -19.10 -2.21 -19.62
C ALA A 11 -18.55 -1.32 -18.51
N MET A 12 -19.23 -0.25 -18.15
CA MET A 12 -18.79 0.64 -17.08
C MET A 12 -18.86 -0.01 -15.70
N PHE A 13 -19.85 -0.85 -15.45
CA PHE A 13 -19.96 -1.56 -14.17
C PHE A 13 -18.81 -2.55 -13.96
N GLY A 14 -18.34 -3.21 -15.01
CA GLY A 14 -17.22 -4.14 -14.90
C GLY A 14 -15.92 -3.47 -14.51
N LEU A 15 -15.66 -2.24 -14.97
CA LEU A 15 -14.45 -1.50 -14.66
C LEU A 15 -14.40 -1.05 -13.19
N LEU A 16 -15.53 -0.62 -12.64
CA LEU A 16 -15.59 -0.18 -11.23
C LEU A 16 -15.33 -1.32 -10.25
N SER A 17 -15.75 -2.54 -10.57
CA SER A 17 -15.55 -3.69 -9.70
C SER A 17 -14.08 -4.11 -9.59
N ALA A 18 -13.25 -3.85 -10.62
CA ALA A 18 -11.85 -4.25 -10.64
C ALA A 18 -11.00 -3.41 -9.68
N ASP A 19 -11.30 -2.12 -9.53
CA ASP A 19 -10.51 -1.20 -8.69
C ASP A 19 -10.67 -1.49 -7.20
N ALA A 20 -11.83 -1.97 -6.76
CA ALA A 20 -12.11 -2.21 -5.35
C ALA A 20 -11.28 -3.35 -4.74
N ARG A 21 -10.70 -4.23 -5.57
CA ARG A 21 -9.94 -5.39 -5.11
C ARG A 21 -8.44 -5.15 -5.00
N ALA A 22 -7.93 -4.01 -5.42
CA ALA A 22 -6.51 -3.76 -5.55
C ALA A 22 -5.76 -3.76 -4.21
N HIS A 23 -6.47 -3.59 -3.07
CA HIS A 23 -5.85 -3.42 -1.76
C HIS A 23 -6.33 -4.41 -0.71
N ASP A 24 -7.01 -5.51 -1.11
CA ASP A 24 -7.58 -6.48 -0.17
C ASP A 24 -6.60 -7.56 0.28
N TRP A 25 -5.36 -7.54 -0.19
CA TRP A 25 -4.39 -8.59 0.10
C TRP A 25 -3.58 -8.40 1.37
N TYR A 26 -3.73 -7.25 2.05
CA TYR A 26 -2.97 -6.99 3.26
C TYR A 26 -3.37 -7.94 4.39
N PRO A 27 -2.39 -8.53 5.12
CA PRO A 27 -2.69 -9.45 6.21
C PRO A 27 -3.42 -8.77 7.38
N LEU A 28 -4.17 -9.55 8.12
CA LEU A 28 -4.91 -9.06 9.30
C LEU A 28 -3.96 -8.48 10.36
N GLU A 29 -2.79 -9.10 10.56
CA GLU A 29 -1.82 -8.61 11.53
C GLU A 29 -1.23 -7.25 11.17
N CYS A 30 -1.43 -6.81 9.94
CA CYS A 30 -1.07 -5.47 9.48
C CYS A 30 -2.27 -4.52 9.48
N CYS A 31 -3.20 -4.70 10.42
CA CYS A 31 -4.40 -3.89 10.61
C CYS A 31 -5.41 -4.00 9.47
N SER A 32 -5.53 -5.18 8.86
CA SER A 32 -6.54 -5.49 7.83
C SER A 32 -6.59 -4.49 6.68
N GLY A 33 -5.46 -3.83 6.39
CA GLY A 33 -5.38 -2.86 5.31
C GLY A 33 -5.84 -1.46 5.65
N GLN A 34 -6.37 -1.22 6.84
CA GLN A 34 -6.83 0.12 7.21
C GLN A 34 -5.69 1.13 7.29
N ASP A 35 -4.53 0.69 7.78
CA ASP A 35 -3.36 1.54 7.94
C ASP A 35 -2.31 1.31 6.85
N CYS A 36 -2.63 0.52 5.85
CA CYS A 36 -1.71 0.13 4.79
C CYS A 36 -2.02 0.86 3.49
N ALA A 37 -0.98 1.19 2.73
CA ALA A 37 -1.12 1.80 1.42
C ALA A 37 0.18 1.64 0.64
N PRO A 38 0.14 1.76 -0.69
CA PRO A 38 1.37 1.96 -1.45
C PRO A 38 2.09 3.19 -0.94
N ALA A 39 3.41 3.13 -0.86
CA ALA A 39 4.19 4.28 -0.44
C ALA A 39 4.02 5.43 -1.43
N ASP A 40 3.72 6.62 -0.93
CA ASP A 40 3.65 7.83 -1.75
C ASP A 40 5.05 8.31 -2.13
N SER A 41 6.01 8.16 -1.23
CA SER A 41 7.40 8.47 -1.49
C SER A 41 8.30 7.51 -0.73
N VAL A 42 9.45 7.21 -1.33
CA VAL A 42 10.48 6.35 -0.75
C VAL A 42 11.81 7.04 -0.98
N GLU A 43 12.49 7.41 0.08
CA GLU A 43 13.82 8.02 0.03
C GLU A 43 14.83 7.08 0.66
N ARG A 44 15.78 6.61 -0.14
CA ARG A 44 16.88 5.80 0.36
C ARG A 44 17.97 6.71 0.90
N ARG A 45 18.32 6.50 2.16
CA ARG A 45 19.35 7.30 2.83
C ARG A 45 20.74 6.68 2.70
N PRO A 46 21.81 7.47 2.88
CA PRO A 46 23.17 6.93 2.77
C PRO A 46 23.49 5.78 3.71
N ASP A 47 22.81 5.69 4.86
CA ASP A 47 23.00 4.60 5.82
C ASP A 47 22.29 3.30 5.40
N GLY A 48 21.54 3.32 4.28
CA GLY A 48 20.77 2.18 3.80
C GLY A 48 19.35 2.11 4.33
N SER A 49 18.95 3.02 5.22
CA SER A 49 17.55 3.09 5.66
C SER A 49 16.69 3.73 4.58
N TYR A 50 15.38 3.55 4.73
CA TYR A 50 14.38 4.19 3.85
C TYR A 50 13.51 5.10 4.69
N PHE A 51 13.33 6.33 4.22
CA PHE A 51 12.29 7.21 4.73
C PHE A 51 11.09 7.11 3.81
N VAL A 52 9.95 6.65 4.33
CA VAL A 52 8.76 6.38 3.53
C VAL A 52 7.59 7.22 4.03
N THR A 53 6.74 7.64 3.10
CA THR A 53 5.50 8.31 3.44
C THR A 53 4.34 7.59 2.77
N ALA A 54 3.21 7.53 3.46
CA ALA A 54 1.97 6.98 2.94
C ALA A 54 0.80 7.52 3.77
N ARG A 55 -0.26 7.93 3.09
CA ARG A 55 -1.48 8.42 3.74
C ARG A 55 -1.24 9.60 4.69
N GLY A 56 -0.26 10.45 4.38
CA GLY A 56 0.09 11.59 5.23
C GLY A 56 0.91 11.24 6.46
N LEU A 57 1.31 9.99 6.62
CA LEU A 57 2.14 9.50 7.71
C LEU A 57 3.53 9.17 7.21
N SER A 58 4.51 9.11 8.09
CA SER A 58 5.88 8.80 7.73
C SER A 58 6.50 7.79 8.68
N ALA A 59 7.49 7.06 8.19
CA ALA A 59 8.23 6.10 8.97
C ALA A 59 9.63 5.90 8.41
N VAL A 60 10.54 5.46 9.25
CA VAL A 60 11.89 5.06 8.83
C VAL A 60 11.98 3.54 8.90
N ILE A 61 12.41 2.93 7.79
CA ILE A 61 12.68 1.49 7.75
C ILE A 61 14.18 1.32 7.91
N PRO A 62 14.65 0.63 8.96
CA PRO A 62 16.08 0.47 9.20
C PRO A 62 16.80 -0.24 8.05
N PRO A 63 18.11 -0.05 7.89
CA PRO A 63 18.85 -0.66 6.78
C PRO A 63 18.88 -2.19 6.85
N ASP A 64 18.79 -2.76 8.04
CA ASP A 64 18.84 -4.19 8.29
C ASP A 64 17.46 -4.76 8.66
N TYR A 65 16.41 -4.13 8.18
CA TYR A 65 15.03 -4.52 8.54
C TYR A 65 14.76 -5.97 8.11
N ALA A 66 14.55 -6.83 9.10
CA ALA A 66 14.38 -8.26 8.87
C ALA A 66 12.93 -8.69 8.62
N LEU A 67 11.97 -7.77 8.79
CA LEU A 67 10.55 -8.11 8.76
C LEU A 67 9.87 -7.72 7.44
N TRP A 68 10.65 -7.51 6.38
CA TRP A 68 10.09 -7.26 5.06
C TRP A 68 9.18 -8.42 4.65
N ARG A 69 8.02 -8.07 4.13
CA ARG A 69 7.08 -9.02 3.56
C ARG A 69 7.07 -8.89 2.05
N LYS A 70 6.57 -9.92 1.39
CA LYS A 70 6.54 -9.96 -0.07
C LYS A 70 5.38 -9.13 -0.61
N SER A 71 5.68 -8.23 -1.53
CA SER A 71 4.68 -7.42 -2.23
C SER A 71 4.26 -8.13 -3.52
N PRO A 72 2.95 -8.39 -3.71
CA PRO A 72 2.50 -9.07 -4.93
C PRO A 72 2.56 -8.21 -6.18
N ASP A 73 2.56 -6.89 -6.06
CA ASP A 73 2.61 -5.98 -7.21
C ASP A 73 4.01 -5.39 -7.45
N GLY A 74 5.02 -5.81 -6.68
CA GLY A 74 6.39 -5.34 -6.84
C GLY A 74 6.66 -3.96 -6.27
N GLN A 75 5.66 -3.27 -5.75
CA GLN A 75 5.81 -1.94 -5.18
C GLN A 75 6.05 -2.02 -3.67
N ILE A 76 6.59 -0.94 -3.10
CA ILE A 76 6.70 -0.82 -1.65
C ILE A 76 5.35 -0.39 -1.09
N HIS A 77 4.85 -1.16 -0.13
CA HIS A 77 3.66 -0.83 0.64
C HIS A 77 4.06 -0.74 2.10
N VAL A 78 3.45 0.16 2.83
CA VAL A 78 3.72 0.32 4.27
C VAL A 78 2.43 0.47 5.03
N CYS A 79 2.45 -0.03 6.26
CA CYS A 79 1.35 0.12 7.20
C CYS A 79 1.88 0.95 8.36
N ILE A 80 1.46 2.20 8.44
CA ILE A 80 1.96 3.14 9.44
C ILE A 80 0.78 3.56 10.30
N ARG A 81 0.94 3.46 11.61
CA ARG A 81 -0.10 3.79 12.57
C ARG A 81 0.30 5.01 13.38
N ARG A 82 -0.66 5.90 13.61
CA ARG A 82 -0.48 7.04 14.48
C ARG A 82 -0.79 6.65 15.91
N LEU A 83 0.11 6.96 16.83
CA LEU A 83 -0.10 6.78 18.25
C LEU A 83 -0.98 7.89 18.81
N ARG A 84 -1.70 7.62 19.90
CA ARG A 84 -2.50 8.63 20.59
C ARG A 84 -1.64 9.78 21.10
N SER A 85 -0.38 9.50 21.44
CA SER A 85 0.59 10.49 21.88
C SER A 85 1.10 11.39 20.76
N GLY A 86 0.73 11.13 19.50
CA GLY A 86 1.12 11.91 18.35
C GLY A 86 2.28 11.36 17.54
N GLY A 87 2.93 10.29 18.01
CA GLY A 87 3.98 9.63 17.25
C GLY A 87 3.42 8.70 16.19
N GLU A 88 4.28 8.26 15.28
CA GLU A 88 3.94 7.33 14.21
C GLU A 88 4.89 6.14 14.28
N TYR A 89 4.40 4.95 13.92
CA TYR A 89 5.27 3.78 13.88
C TYR A 89 4.89 2.84 12.73
N LEU A 90 5.90 2.12 12.26
CA LEU A 90 5.74 1.16 11.18
C LEU A 90 5.21 -0.17 11.75
N VAL A 91 4.07 -0.62 11.22
CA VAL A 91 3.49 -1.91 11.60
C VAL A 91 3.99 -3.00 10.65
N CYS A 92 3.89 -2.77 9.34
CA CYS A 92 4.30 -3.72 8.31
C CYS A 92 4.92 -2.97 7.15
N ALA A 93 5.81 -3.66 6.43
CA ALA A 93 6.39 -3.14 5.20
C ALA A 93 6.53 -4.29 4.19
N PHE A 94 6.24 -4.00 2.93
CA PHE A 94 6.24 -4.95 1.83
C PHE A 94 7.11 -4.44 0.71
N ARG A 95 7.85 -5.33 0.07
CA ARG A 95 8.63 -5.00 -1.13
C ARG A 95 8.61 -6.16 -2.10
N GLY A 96 8.78 -5.85 -3.39
CA GLY A 96 8.94 -6.87 -4.42
C GLY A 96 10.38 -7.33 -4.56
N PRO A 97 10.62 -8.34 -5.41
CA PRO A 97 11.98 -8.81 -5.69
C PRO A 97 12.82 -7.69 -6.28
N GLY A 98 14.04 -7.53 -5.80
CA GLY A 98 15.00 -6.55 -6.33
C GLY A 98 14.81 -5.14 -5.84
N VAL A 99 13.92 -4.92 -4.89
CA VAL A 99 13.71 -3.60 -4.29
C VAL A 99 14.40 -3.49 -2.95
#